data_e75227d5f006afece7499efb428d0563
#
_entry.id   e75227d5f006afece7499efb428d0563
#
_cell.length_a   1.000
_cell.length_b   1.000
_cell.length_c   1.000
_cell.angle_alpha   90.00
_cell.angle_beta   90.00
_cell.angle_gamma   90.00
#
_symmetry.space_group_name_H-M   'P 1'
#
loop_
_entity.id
_entity.type
_entity.pdbx_description
1 polymer ?
#
loop_
_entity_poly.entity_id
_entity_poly.type
_entity_poly.pdbx_seq_one_letter_code
_entity_poly.pdbx_strand_id
1 'polypeptide(L)'
;MHKTNQHTTDTDLLEERLLARGVKPTAMRLWVFRELEGAHHPLSLRELEERMVTAERSTIFRTLTLLLQHHLVHGIEDGSGAMKYEACHGEEDCTLEDQHTHFYCERCHRTFCLRDTHIPPVDLPAGFAPTAVNYMIKGVCAECSARER
;
A
#
# COMPACT_ATOMS: atom_id res chain seq x y z
N MET A 1 -1.10 -27.21 33.41
CA MET A 1 -1.42 -25.96 32.72
C MET A 1 -0.26 -25.60 31.81
N HIS A 2 -0.32 -25.98 30.54
CA HIS A 2 0.65 -25.58 29.53
C HIS A 2 0.19 -24.27 28.95
N LYS A 3 0.88 -23.18 29.29
CA LYS A 3 0.85 -21.94 28.53
C LYS A 3 1.65 -22.18 27.25
N THR A 4 0.98 -22.52 26.19
CA THR A 4 1.55 -22.43 24.84
C THR A 4 1.80 -20.98 24.54
N ASN A 5 3.03 -20.57 24.66
CA ASN A 5 3.52 -19.27 24.20
C ASN A 5 3.55 -19.35 22.67
N GLN A 6 2.45 -18.96 22.03
CA GLN A 6 2.42 -18.85 20.57
C GLN A 6 3.25 -17.61 20.20
N HIS A 7 4.51 -17.82 19.88
CA HIS A 7 5.29 -16.88 19.09
C HIS A 7 4.70 -16.92 17.68
N THR A 8 3.66 -16.12 17.46
CA THR A 8 3.18 -15.84 16.11
C THR A 8 4.29 -15.09 15.40
N THR A 9 4.85 -15.68 14.37
CA THR A 9 5.89 -15.02 13.56
C THR A 9 5.25 -13.96 12.65
N ASP A 10 6.03 -12.99 12.19
CA ASP A 10 5.55 -12.00 11.20
C ASP A 10 4.98 -12.71 9.95
N THR A 11 5.56 -13.84 9.58
CA THR A 11 5.09 -14.66 8.47
C THR A 11 3.70 -15.23 8.73
N ASP A 12 3.44 -15.74 9.94
CA ASP A 12 2.15 -16.31 10.32
C ASP A 12 1.05 -15.24 10.25
N LEU A 13 1.34 -14.02 10.70
CA LEU A 13 0.41 -12.89 10.62
C LEU A 13 0.07 -12.51 9.17
N LEU A 14 1.07 -12.51 8.30
CA LEU A 14 0.86 -12.23 6.87
C LEU A 14 0.04 -13.33 6.19
N GLU A 15 0.30 -14.60 6.52
CA GLU A 15 -0.48 -15.75 6.04
C GLU A 15 -1.95 -15.64 6.47
N GLU A 16 -2.21 -15.35 7.73
CA GLU A 16 -3.56 -15.16 8.26
C GLU A 16 -4.30 -14.04 7.54
N ARG A 17 -3.63 -12.92 7.25
CA ARG A 17 -4.21 -11.80 6.52
C ARG A 17 -4.56 -12.17 5.07
N LEU A 18 -3.70 -12.92 4.38
CA LEU A 18 -3.98 -13.44 3.04
C LEU A 18 -5.20 -14.37 3.05
N LEU A 19 -5.22 -15.33 3.96
CA LEU A 19 -6.32 -16.29 4.10
C LEU A 19 -7.64 -15.61 4.45
N ALA A 20 -7.63 -14.61 5.33
CA ALA A 20 -8.83 -13.86 5.71
C ALA A 20 -9.48 -13.13 4.52
N ARG A 21 -8.72 -12.84 3.48
CA ARG A 21 -9.18 -12.22 2.24
C ARG A 21 -9.35 -13.21 1.08
N GLY A 22 -9.31 -14.49 1.36
CA GLY A 22 -9.52 -15.54 0.35
C GLY A 22 -8.33 -15.76 -0.59
N VAL A 23 -7.13 -15.36 -0.17
CA VAL A 23 -5.90 -15.55 -0.95
C VAL A 23 -5.06 -16.66 -0.34
N LYS A 24 -4.78 -17.69 -1.12
CA LYS A 24 -3.88 -18.77 -0.70
C LYS A 24 -2.46 -18.21 -0.53
N PRO A 25 -1.83 -18.38 0.63
CA PRO A 25 -0.46 -17.93 0.84
C PRO A 25 0.53 -18.83 0.08
N THR A 26 1.17 -18.25 -0.93
CA THR A 26 2.30 -18.86 -1.62
C THR A 26 3.56 -18.06 -1.29
N ALA A 27 4.74 -18.64 -1.51
CA ALA A 27 6.00 -17.96 -1.25
C ALA A 27 6.07 -16.59 -1.94
N MET A 28 5.64 -16.51 -3.20
CA MET A 28 5.64 -15.26 -3.96
C MET A 28 4.67 -14.22 -3.41
N ARG A 29 3.45 -14.63 -3.05
CA ARG A 29 2.43 -13.74 -2.50
C ARG A 29 2.83 -13.18 -1.14
N LEU A 30 3.40 -14.02 -0.29
CA LEU A 30 3.98 -13.59 0.99
C LEU A 30 5.15 -12.65 0.79
N TRP A 31 6.01 -12.90 -0.18
CA TRP A 31 7.17 -12.06 -0.45
C TRP A 31 6.75 -10.66 -0.92
N VAL A 32 5.87 -10.56 -1.93
CA VAL A 32 5.35 -9.26 -2.39
C VAL A 32 4.66 -8.51 -1.26
N PHE A 33 3.80 -9.18 -0.51
CA PHE A 33 3.05 -8.55 0.58
C PHE A 33 3.97 -8.06 1.70
N ARG A 34 4.97 -8.84 2.05
CA ARG A 34 6.00 -8.46 3.04
C ARG A 34 6.80 -7.22 2.61
N GLU A 35 7.20 -7.14 1.34
CA GLU A 35 7.92 -5.97 0.82
C GLU A 35 7.09 -4.70 0.94
N LEU A 36 5.80 -4.78 0.63
CA LEU A 36 4.88 -3.64 0.76
C LEU A 36 4.64 -3.25 2.22
N GLU A 37 4.45 -4.22 3.11
CA GLU A 37 4.27 -3.97 4.54
C GLU A 37 5.49 -3.32 5.18
N GLY A 38 6.67 -3.76 4.82
CA GLY A 38 7.93 -3.28 5.40
C GLY A 38 8.44 -1.95 4.84
N ALA A 39 7.87 -1.48 3.74
CA ALA A 39 8.40 -0.32 3.03
C ALA A 39 8.12 1.05 3.68
N HIS A 40 7.11 1.16 4.53
CA HIS A 40 6.64 2.41 5.15
C HIS A 40 6.28 3.54 4.16
N HIS A 41 6.25 3.26 2.87
CA HIS A 41 5.82 4.14 1.80
C HIS A 41 5.34 3.30 0.61
N PRO A 42 4.46 3.82 -0.26
CA PRO A 42 4.03 3.11 -1.45
C PRO A 42 5.20 2.79 -2.39
N LEU A 43 5.19 1.61 -2.98
CA LEU A 43 6.20 1.14 -3.92
C LEU A 43 5.65 0.99 -5.33
N SER A 44 6.42 1.41 -6.32
CA SER A 44 6.15 1.11 -7.73
C SER A 44 6.54 -0.34 -8.06
N LEU A 45 6.06 -0.85 -9.19
CA LEU A 45 6.49 -2.15 -9.72
C LEU A 45 8.01 -2.21 -9.91
N ARG A 46 8.62 -1.13 -10.39
CA ARG A 46 10.07 -1.03 -10.56
C ARG A 46 10.82 -1.16 -9.23
N GLU A 47 10.37 -0.45 -8.20
CA GLU A 47 10.98 -0.54 -6.87
C GLU A 47 10.86 -1.94 -6.29
N LEU A 48 9.74 -2.63 -6.53
CA LEU A 48 9.57 -4.03 -6.14
C LEU A 48 10.53 -4.95 -6.89
N GLU A 49 10.73 -4.76 -8.18
CA GLU A 49 11.73 -5.51 -8.97
C GLU A 49 13.15 -5.33 -8.42
N GLU A 50 13.50 -4.11 -8.06
CA GLU A 50 14.82 -3.80 -7.49
C GLU A 50 15.05 -4.47 -6.13
N ARG A 51 14.00 -4.67 -5.35
CA ARG A 51 14.04 -5.38 -4.05
C ARG A 51 13.96 -6.90 -4.20
N MET A 52 13.22 -7.37 -5.20
CA MET A 52 12.94 -8.79 -5.45
C MET A 52 13.74 -9.30 -6.65
N VAL A 53 15.06 -9.22 -6.57
CA VAL A 53 16.00 -9.41 -7.70
C VAL A 53 15.83 -10.75 -8.45
N THR A 54 15.37 -11.80 -7.76
CA THR A 54 15.18 -13.14 -8.35
C THR A 54 13.77 -13.38 -8.88
N ALA A 55 12.85 -12.44 -8.69
CA ALA A 55 11.48 -12.54 -9.16
C ALA A 55 11.30 -11.87 -10.52
N GLU A 56 10.52 -12.51 -11.40
CA GLU A 56 10.19 -11.93 -12.69
C GLU A 56 9.13 -10.83 -12.55
N ARG A 57 9.31 -9.73 -13.31
CA ARG A 57 8.38 -8.60 -13.35
C ARG A 57 6.92 -9.02 -13.56
N SER A 58 6.67 -9.90 -14.50
CA SER A 58 5.33 -10.40 -14.80
C SER A 58 4.69 -11.15 -13.62
N THR A 59 5.48 -11.88 -12.87
CA THR A 59 5.02 -12.61 -11.68
C THR A 59 4.69 -11.64 -10.53
N ILE A 60 5.52 -10.62 -10.30
CA ILE A 60 5.26 -9.57 -9.33
C ILE A 60 3.96 -8.83 -9.70
N PHE A 61 3.82 -8.44 -10.95
CA PHE A 61 2.64 -7.72 -11.44
C PHE A 61 1.34 -8.54 -11.28
N ARG A 62 1.35 -9.80 -11.64
CA ARG A 62 0.18 -10.68 -11.45
C ARG A 62 -0.17 -10.87 -9.98
N THR A 63 0.83 -10.94 -9.12
CA THR A 63 0.62 -11.01 -7.68
C THR A 63 -0.01 -9.73 -7.15
N LEU A 64 0.50 -8.56 -7.55
CA LEU A 64 -0.09 -7.26 -7.20
C LEU A 64 -1.54 -7.16 -7.64
N THR A 65 -1.85 -7.59 -8.86
CA THR A 65 -3.22 -7.59 -9.40
C THR A 65 -4.15 -8.45 -8.52
N LEU A 66 -3.69 -9.63 -8.11
CA LEU A 66 -4.46 -10.49 -7.20
C LEU A 66 -4.69 -9.82 -5.84
N LEU A 67 -3.66 -9.24 -5.26
CA LEU A 67 -3.75 -8.57 -3.96
C LEU A 67 -4.67 -7.34 -4.01
N LEU A 68 -4.67 -6.61 -5.13
CA LEU A 68 -5.60 -5.50 -5.39
C LEU A 68 -7.06 -5.99 -5.43
N GLN A 69 -7.33 -7.07 -6.17
CA GLN A 69 -8.67 -7.64 -6.30
C GLN A 69 -9.24 -8.12 -4.97
N HIS A 70 -8.39 -8.56 -4.05
CA HIS A 70 -8.78 -9.05 -2.73
C HIS A 70 -8.63 -8.00 -1.62
N HIS A 71 -8.46 -6.72 -1.98
CA HIS A 71 -8.38 -5.60 -1.04
C HIS A 71 -7.28 -5.72 0.03
N LEU A 72 -6.22 -6.44 -0.28
CA LEU A 72 -5.01 -6.53 0.55
C LEU A 72 -4.02 -5.40 0.27
N VAL A 73 -4.11 -4.84 -0.91
CA VAL A 73 -3.27 -3.77 -1.43
C VAL A 73 -4.15 -2.77 -2.14
N HIS A 74 -3.81 -1.51 -2.09
CA HIS A 74 -4.43 -0.48 -2.94
C HIS A 74 -3.40 0.22 -3.81
N GLY A 75 -3.85 0.68 -4.97
CA GLY A 75 -3.03 1.42 -5.93
C GLY A 75 -3.16 2.93 -5.73
N ILE A 76 -2.06 3.64 -5.92
CA ILE A 76 -1.98 5.09 -5.76
C ILE A 76 -1.42 5.71 -7.04
N GLU A 77 -2.18 6.61 -7.63
CA GLU A 77 -1.72 7.47 -8.71
C GLU A 77 -1.20 8.79 -8.12
N ASP A 78 0.11 8.94 -8.05
CA ASP A 78 0.75 10.11 -7.45
C ASP A 78 1.14 11.20 -8.46
N GLY A 79 0.85 10.96 -9.74
CA GLY A 79 1.21 11.86 -10.82
C GLY A 79 2.63 11.69 -11.34
N SER A 80 3.39 10.69 -10.85
CA SER A 80 4.73 10.34 -11.34
C SER A 80 4.72 9.62 -12.69
N GLY A 81 3.55 9.17 -13.14
CA GLY A 81 3.39 8.34 -14.33
C GLY A 81 3.49 6.84 -14.06
N ALA A 82 3.80 6.44 -12.84
CA ALA A 82 3.83 5.05 -12.40
C ALA A 82 2.83 4.82 -11.27
N MET A 83 2.04 3.75 -11.37
CA MET A 83 1.20 3.28 -10.29
C MET A 83 2.09 2.84 -9.12
N LYS A 84 1.72 3.26 -7.91
CA LYS A 84 2.36 2.78 -6.67
C LYS A 84 1.37 1.96 -5.85
N TYR A 85 1.90 1.05 -5.07
CA TYR A 85 1.12 0.08 -4.32
C TYR A 85 1.45 0.17 -2.84
N GLU A 86 0.42 0.08 -2.03
CA GLU A 86 0.52 0.12 -0.57
C GLU A 86 -0.34 -0.97 0.04
N ALA A 87 0.18 -1.64 1.07
CA ALA A 87 -0.58 -2.63 1.80
C ALA A 87 -1.72 -1.97 2.59
N CYS A 88 -2.91 -2.57 2.54
CA CYS A 88 -4.04 -2.16 3.37
C CYS A 88 -3.81 -2.60 4.82
N HIS A 89 -3.99 -1.70 5.77
CA HIS A 89 -3.83 -1.97 7.19
C HIS A 89 -5.15 -2.08 7.96
N GLY A 90 -6.28 -1.90 7.28
CA GLY A 90 -7.62 -2.05 7.85
C GLY A 90 -7.95 -3.52 8.12
N GLU A 91 -8.66 -3.80 9.21
CA GLU A 91 -9.19 -5.14 9.52
C GLU A 91 -10.36 -5.52 8.61
N GLU A 92 -11.05 -4.52 8.05
CA GLU A 92 -12.16 -4.66 7.11
C GLU A 92 -11.74 -4.22 5.71
N ASP A 93 -12.62 -4.40 4.72
CA ASP A 93 -12.39 -3.93 3.36
C ASP A 93 -11.96 -2.45 3.36
N CYS A 94 -10.91 -2.11 2.59
CA CYS A 94 -10.52 -0.72 2.40
C CYS A 94 -11.70 0.08 1.85
N THR A 95 -12.42 0.74 2.74
CA THR A 95 -13.54 1.60 2.40
C THR A 95 -13.06 2.98 1.99
N LEU A 96 -13.95 3.79 1.42
CA LEU A 96 -13.63 5.19 1.14
C LEU A 96 -13.23 5.97 2.42
N GLU A 97 -13.70 5.53 3.58
CA GLU A 97 -13.40 6.13 4.88
C GLU A 97 -11.98 5.81 5.37
N ASP A 98 -11.41 4.68 4.92
CA ASP A 98 -10.04 4.26 5.27
C ASP A 98 -8.98 4.95 4.40
N GLN A 99 -9.40 5.71 3.40
CA GLN A 99 -8.50 6.45 2.55
C GLN A 99 -7.92 7.65 3.30
N HIS A 100 -6.63 7.84 3.11
CA HIS A 100 -5.89 8.92 3.74
C HIS A 100 -5.15 9.74 2.69
N THR A 101 -4.68 10.91 3.11
CA THR A 101 -3.93 11.81 2.26
C THR A 101 -2.55 11.24 1.96
N HIS A 102 -2.12 11.35 0.72
CA HIS A 102 -0.76 11.05 0.31
C HIS A 102 -0.03 12.34 -0.09
N PHE A 103 1.27 12.34 0.09
CA PHE A 103 2.13 13.45 -0.30
C PHE A 103 3.20 12.96 -1.26
N TYR A 104 3.30 13.58 -2.43
CA TYR A 104 4.36 13.31 -3.41
C TYR A 104 5.42 14.42 -3.36
N CYS A 105 6.66 14.04 -3.08
CA CYS A 105 7.78 14.96 -3.13
C CYS A 105 8.31 15.10 -4.55
N GLU A 106 8.18 16.27 -5.13
CA GLU A 106 8.66 16.59 -6.49
C GLU A 106 10.19 16.59 -6.62
N ARG A 107 10.90 16.59 -5.49
CA ARG A 107 12.36 16.62 -5.45
C ARG A 107 12.98 15.22 -5.36
N CYS A 108 12.60 14.43 -4.36
CA CYS A 108 13.12 13.07 -4.19
C CYS A 108 12.24 11.98 -4.81
N HIS A 109 11.07 12.37 -5.35
CA HIS A 109 10.09 11.49 -6.00
C HIS A 109 9.53 10.37 -5.11
N ARG A 110 9.66 10.51 -3.78
CA ARG A 110 9.02 9.59 -2.83
C ARG A 110 7.58 9.99 -2.57
N THR A 111 6.72 9.01 -2.37
CA THR A 111 5.34 9.20 -1.93
C THR A 111 5.22 8.80 -0.47
N PHE A 112 4.62 9.68 0.32
CA PHE A 112 4.41 9.51 1.76
C PHE A 112 2.92 9.26 2.01
N CYS A 113 2.64 8.35 2.92
CA CYS A 113 1.30 8.11 3.42
C CYS A 113 1.10 8.94 4.69
N LEU A 114 0.15 9.88 4.65
CA LEU A 114 -0.17 10.74 5.77
C LEU A 114 -1.42 10.20 6.49
N ARG A 115 -1.25 9.14 7.27
CA ARG A 115 -2.36 8.42 7.92
C ARG A 115 -3.14 9.26 8.92
N ASP A 116 -2.47 10.20 9.57
CA ASP A 116 -3.08 11.08 10.57
C ASP A 116 -3.77 12.30 9.94
N THR A 117 -3.69 12.44 8.61
CA THR A 117 -4.31 13.52 7.87
C THR A 117 -5.55 13.00 7.16
N HIS A 118 -6.71 13.32 7.69
CA HIS A 118 -7.99 12.90 7.13
C HIS A 118 -8.33 13.64 5.85
N ILE A 119 -8.94 12.91 4.90
CA ILE A 119 -9.50 13.51 3.69
C ILE A 119 -10.80 14.21 4.08
N PRO A 120 -10.93 15.53 3.81
CA PRO A 120 -12.19 16.22 4.05
C PRO A 120 -13.29 15.64 3.15
N PRO A 121 -14.52 15.47 3.66
CA PRO A 121 -15.64 15.03 2.84
C PRO A 121 -15.91 16.06 1.73
N VAL A 122 -16.13 15.57 0.52
CA VAL A 122 -16.49 16.39 -0.63
C VAL A 122 -17.92 16.08 -1.03
N ASP A 123 -18.77 17.09 -1.03
CA ASP A 123 -20.14 16.95 -1.49
C ASP A 123 -20.17 16.80 -3.00
N LEU A 124 -20.84 15.75 -3.46
CA LEU A 124 -21.01 15.48 -4.88
C LEU A 124 -22.40 15.92 -5.36
N PRO A 125 -22.54 16.28 -6.64
CA PRO A 125 -23.85 16.55 -7.21
C PRO A 125 -24.78 15.34 -7.11
N ALA A 126 -26.09 15.56 -7.07
CA ALA A 126 -27.08 14.49 -7.01
C ALA A 126 -26.89 13.49 -8.15
N GLY A 127 -26.95 12.20 -7.82
CA GLY A 127 -26.78 11.11 -8.78
C GLY A 127 -25.34 10.66 -9.03
N PHE A 128 -24.35 11.33 -8.45
CA PHE A 128 -22.95 10.90 -8.51
C PHE A 128 -22.66 9.92 -7.39
N ALA A 129 -22.11 8.75 -7.74
CA ALA A 129 -21.71 7.72 -6.78
C ALA A 129 -20.19 7.49 -6.87
N PRO A 130 -19.41 7.90 -5.87
CA PRO A 130 -17.96 7.72 -5.90
C PRO A 130 -17.60 6.24 -5.67
N THR A 131 -16.63 5.75 -6.42
CA THR A 131 -16.05 4.41 -6.22
C THR A 131 -14.67 4.47 -5.56
N ALA A 132 -13.97 5.58 -5.73
CA ALA A 132 -12.67 5.81 -5.13
C ALA A 132 -12.43 7.32 -4.99
N VAL A 133 -11.61 7.67 -4.00
CA VAL A 133 -11.11 9.03 -3.78
C VAL A 133 -9.59 8.95 -3.68
N ASN A 134 -8.89 9.75 -4.45
CA ASN A 134 -7.44 9.89 -4.35
C ASN A 134 -7.09 11.33 -3.96
N TYR A 135 -6.60 11.53 -2.75
CA TYR A 135 -6.22 12.83 -2.24
C TYR A 135 -4.71 12.95 -2.20
N MET A 136 -4.15 13.68 -3.17
CA MET A 136 -2.71 13.81 -3.36
C MET A 136 -2.26 15.25 -3.20
N ILE A 137 -1.31 15.48 -2.29
CA ILE A 137 -0.62 16.75 -2.13
C ILE A 137 0.76 16.62 -2.76
N LYS A 138 1.17 17.60 -3.54
CA LYS A 138 2.50 17.65 -4.16
C LYS A 138 3.31 18.82 -3.61
N GLY A 139 4.59 18.61 -3.45
CA GLY A 139 5.49 19.65 -2.95
C GLY A 139 6.87 19.10 -2.62
N VAL A 140 7.50 19.62 -1.57
CA VAL A 140 8.81 19.21 -1.10
C VAL A 140 8.69 18.63 0.31
N CYS A 141 9.18 17.41 0.52
CA CYS A 141 9.10 16.76 1.83
C CYS A 141 10.03 17.42 2.86
N ALA A 142 9.81 17.14 4.13
CA ALA A 142 10.58 17.71 5.23
C ALA A 142 12.08 17.48 5.10
N GLU A 143 12.49 16.29 4.70
CA GLU A 143 13.89 15.91 4.51
C GLU A 143 14.56 16.75 3.39
N CYS A 144 13.89 16.87 2.25
CA CYS A 144 14.38 17.69 1.14
C CYS A 144 14.37 19.19 1.46
N SER A 145 13.37 19.68 2.18
CA SER A 145 13.32 21.06 2.67
C SER A 145 14.48 21.38 3.62
N ALA A 146 14.84 20.46 4.50
CA ALA A 146 15.94 20.64 5.45
C ALA A 146 17.31 20.71 4.76
N ARG A 147 17.49 20.06 3.62
CA ARG A 147 18.75 20.08 2.85
C ARG A 147 19.01 21.39 2.12
N GLU A 148 18.01 22.25 2.02
CA GLU A 148 18.16 23.58 1.38
C GLU A 148 18.61 24.68 2.33
N ARG A 149 18.71 24.40 3.62
CA ARG A 149 19.11 25.37 4.65
C ARG A 149 20.59 25.33 4.93
#